data_b6bc1f31bf74d6b76daaad988434c731
#
_entry.id   b6bc1f31bf74d6b76daaad988434c731
#
_cell.length_a   1.000
_cell.length_b   1.000
_cell.length_c   1.000
_cell.angle_alpha   90.00
_cell.angle_beta   90.00
_cell.angle_gamma   90.00
#
_symmetry.space_group_name_H-M   'P 1'
#
loop_
_entity.id
_entity.type
_entity.pdbx_description
1 polymer ?
#
loop_
_entity_poly.entity_id
_entity_poly.type
_entity_poly.pdbx_seq_one_letter_code
_entity_poly.pdbx_strand_id
1 'polypeptide(L)'
;MIFGLEKSSNKTEMEDFSKPKIVWGNLNLEGAYSYAPDGMFINAPSPFIATSNTAILHILNSKIADYYIRSLGVTRNGGYFEYKPMFVEKLPIPKCGLERLCKYPIQPNTEQEHEIEHIIHSIYGLSMQETEYIENNAVLV
;
A
#
# COMPACT_ATOMS: atom_id res chain seq x y z
N MET A 1 -5.13 0.77 13.03
CA MET A 1 -4.21 1.90 13.22
C MET A 1 -2.96 1.72 12.39
N ILE A 2 -2.58 2.74 11.69
CA ILE A 2 -1.33 2.75 10.93
C ILE A 2 -0.23 3.23 11.84
N PHE A 3 0.83 2.44 11.98
CA PHE A 3 1.95 2.86 12.80
C PHE A 3 3.23 2.74 11.99
N GLY A 4 4.22 3.56 12.33
CA GLY A 4 5.46 3.59 11.59
C GLY A 4 5.36 4.30 10.25
N LEU A 5 4.22 4.87 9.96
CA LEU A 5 4.02 5.62 8.73
C LEU A 5 3.89 7.09 9.06
N GLU A 6 4.55 7.90 8.27
CA GLU A 6 4.49 9.35 8.43
C GLU A 6 3.97 9.97 7.15
N LYS A 7 3.05 10.91 7.30
CA LYS A 7 2.55 11.65 6.16
C LYS A 7 3.59 12.61 5.65
N SER A 8 3.51 12.94 4.38
CA SER A 8 4.31 14.01 3.84
C SER A 8 3.93 15.30 4.57
N SER A 9 4.90 16.13 4.84
CA SER A 9 4.71 17.35 5.59
C SER A 9 5.29 18.51 4.83
N ASN A 10 4.65 19.65 4.95
CA ASN A 10 5.15 20.86 4.31
C ASN A 10 6.44 21.36 4.94
N LYS A 11 6.63 21.05 6.20
CA LYS A 11 7.75 21.63 6.95
C LYS A 11 9.09 21.02 6.59
N THR A 12 9.10 19.74 6.29
CA THR A 12 10.32 19.00 6.10
C THR A 12 10.38 18.37 4.73
N GLU A 13 9.73 19.00 3.76
CA GLU A 13 9.63 18.42 2.42
C GLU A 13 10.97 18.02 1.84
N MET A 14 11.97 18.88 1.96
CA MET A 14 13.28 18.59 1.38
C MET A 14 13.90 17.36 2.00
N GLU A 15 13.80 17.23 3.32
CA GLU A 15 14.32 16.06 4.00
C GLU A 15 13.50 14.82 3.65
N ASP A 16 12.17 14.96 3.64
CA ASP A 16 11.29 13.83 3.36
C ASP A 16 11.48 13.33 1.95
N PHE A 17 11.68 14.23 1.00
CA PHE A 17 11.87 13.84 -0.39
C PHE A 17 13.17 13.07 -0.61
N SER A 18 14.19 13.31 0.20
CA SER A 18 15.47 12.62 0.04
C SER A 18 15.51 11.27 0.74
N LYS A 19 14.57 10.98 1.63
CA LYS A 19 14.55 9.72 2.38
C LYS A 19 13.79 8.64 1.61
N PRO A 20 14.01 7.37 1.96
CA PRO A 20 13.21 6.30 1.35
C PRO A 20 11.72 6.54 1.55
N LYS A 21 10.93 6.26 0.55
CA LYS A 21 9.50 6.53 0.61
C LYS A 21 8.72 5.61 -0.30
N ILE A 22 7.43 5.50 -0.02
CA ILE A 22 6.48 4.81 -0.88
C ILE A 22 5.63 5.88 -1.55
N VAL A 23 5.52 5.83 -2.87
CA VAL A 23 4.80 6.83 -3.65
C VAL A 23 3.70 6.16 -4.45
N TRP A 24 2.65 6.93 -4.79
CA TRP A 24 1.57 6.42 -5.63
C TRP A 24 0.87 7.54 -6.36
N GLY A 25 0.09 7.15 -7.40
CA GLY A 25 -0.74 8.09 -8.13
C GLY A 25 -2.04 8.32 -7.38
N ASN A 26 -2.45 9.56 -7.23
CA ASN A 26 -3.61 9.90 -6.45
C ASN A 26 -4.92 9.34 -7.03
N LEU A 27 -5.09 9.39 -8.35
CA LEU A 27 -6.29 8.89 -9.02
C LEU A 27 -5.89 7.72 -9.91
N ASN A 28 -6.46 6.53 -9.65
CA ASN A 28 -6.04 5.35 -10.36
C ASN A 28 -7.14 4.30 -10.39
N LEU A 29 -6.99 3.33 -11.28
CA LEU A 29 -7.95 2.22 -11.39
C LEU A 29 -7.75 1.19 -10.30
N GLU A 30 -6.52 1.05 -9.81
CA GLU A 30 -6.20 0.17 -8.69
C GLU A 30 -5.07 0.77 -7.90
N GLY A 31 -4.91 0.31 -6.68
CA GLY A 31 -3.78 0.76 -5.86
C GLY A 31 -2.48 0.27 -6.47
N ALA A 32 -1.59 1.19 -6.75
CA ALA A 32 -0.28 0.88 -7.33
C ALA A 32 0.76 1.74 -6.62
N TYR A 33 1.52 1.10 -5.76
CA TYR A 33 2.49 1.77 -4.90
C TYR A 33 3.89 1.35 -5.29
N SER A 34 4.81 2.31 -5.29
CA SER A 34 6.19 2.09 -5.68
C SER A 34 7.13 2.56 -4.59
N TYR A 35 8.28 1.89 -4.48
CA TYR A 35 9.28 2.25 -3.51
C TYR A 35 10.32 3.17 -4.17
N ALA A 36 10.56 4.32 -3.56
CA ALA A 36 11.59 5.25 -4.01
C ALA A 36 12.72 5.24 -2.98
N PRO A 37 13.91 4.77 -3.35
CA PRO A 37 15.00 4.64 -2.40
C PRO A 37 15.56 5.99 -1.97
N ASP A 38 16.43 5.93 -0.95
CA ASP A 38 17.07 7.11 -0.41
C ASP A 38 17.76 7.92 -1.52
N GLY A 39 17.64 9.22 -1.42
CA GLY A 39 18.27 10.12 -2.37
C GLY A 39 17.46 10.41 -3.62
N MET A 40 16.33 9.76 -3.79
CA MET A 40 15.49 10.00 -4.95
C MET A 40 14.43 11.05 -4.62
N PHE A 41 14.31 12.04 -5.49
CA PHE A 41 13.31 13.09 -5.35
C PHE A 41 12.13 12.82 -6.25
N ILE A 42 10.94 13.23 -5.78
CA ILE A 42 9.72 13.08 -6.54
C ILE A 42 9.26 14.43 -7.02
N ASN A 43 8.80 14.49 -8.27
CA ASN A 43 8.15 15.70 -8.74
C ASN A 43 6.78 15.79 -8.08
N ALA A 44 6.58 16.84 -7.31
CA ALA A 44 5.30 17.05 -6.66
C ALA A 44 4.22 17.22 -7.74
N PRO A 45 2.95 16.91 -7.43
CA PRO A 45 2.38 16.66 -6.13
C PRO A 45 1.99 15.20 -5.90
N SER A 46 2.88 14.29 -6.09
CA SER A 46 2.55 12.88 -5.83
C SER A 46 2.47 12.60 -4.32
N PRO A 47 1.44 11.87 -3.87
CA PRO A 47 1.39 11.46 -2.47
C PRO A 47 2.52 10.50 -2.13
N PHE A 48 3.00 10.56 -0.90
CA PHE A 48 4.03 9.62 -0.48
C PHE A 48 4.00 9.41 1.04
N ILE A 49 4.59 8.30 1.45
CA ILE A 49 4.79 7.97 2.86
C ILE A 49 6.28 7.74 3.07
N ALA A 50 6.87 8.44 4.03
CA ALA A 50 8.28 8.30 4.31
C ALA A 50 8.53 7.04 5.15
N THR A 51 9.00 5.99 4.52
CA THR A 51 9.32 4.74 5.21
C THR A 51 10.30 3.94 4.36
N SER A 52 11.14 3.16 5.04
CA SER A 52 12.04 2.21 4.39
C SER A 52 11.55 0.77 4.57
N ASN A 53 10.38 0.58 5.20
CA ASN A 53 9.88 -0.76 5.47
C ASN A 53 9.15 -1.31 4.25
N THR A 54 9.81 -2.22 3.54
CA THR A 54 9.24 -2.79 2.31
C THR A 54 8.04 -3.70 2.57
N ALA A 55 7.86 -4.17 3.80
CA ALA A 55 6.64 -4.92 4.13
C ALA A 55 5.41 -4.03 3.96
N ILE A 56 5.52 -2.76 4.29
CA ILE A 56 4.42 -1.81 4.09
C ILE A 56 4.08 -1.70 2.61
N LEU A 57 5.11 -1.65 1.76
CA LEU A 57 4.90 -1.61 0.31
C LEU A 57 4.09 -2.82 -0.17
N HIS A 58 4.47 -4.01 0.27
CA HIS A 58 3.77 -5.23 -0.14
C HIS A 58 2.33 -5.24 0.35
N ILE A 59 2.09 -4.77 1.58
CA ILE A 59 0.74 -4.69 2.12
C ILE A 59 -0.10 -3.72 1.30
N LEU A 60 0.43 -2.54 1.00
CA LEU A 60 -0.32 -1.54 0.24
C LEU A 60 -0.68 -2.03 -1.16
N ASN A 61 0.18 -2.84 -1.77
CA ASN A 61 -0.10 -3.39 -3.09
C ASN A 61 -0.99 -4.63 -3.07
N SER A 62 -1.44 -5.06 -1.90
CA SER A 62 -2.27 -6.25 -1.79
C SER A 62 -3.73 -5.96 -2.09
N LYS A 63 -4.47 -7.01 -2.42
CA LYS A 63 -5.91 -6.89 -2.70
C LYS A 63 -6.69 -6.50 -1.46
N ILE A 64 -6.28 -6.99 -0.29
CA ILE A 64 -6.98 -6.65 0.95
C ILE A 64 -6.84 -5.16 1.25
N ALA A 65 -5.66 -4.60 1.03
CA ALA A 65 -5.46 -3.17 1.26
C ALA A 65 -6.31 -2.35 0.30
N ASP A 66 -6.34 -2.71 -0.97
CA ASP A 66 -7.12 -1.99 -1.95
C ASP A 66 -8.61 -2.06 -1.63
N TYR A 67 -9.08 -3.25 -1.26
CA TYR A 67 -10.46 -3.44 -0.87
C TYR A 67 -10.84 -2.53 0.31
N TYR A 68 -9.99 -2.51 1.32
CA TYR A 68 -10.24 -1.70 2.51
C TYR A 68 -10.22 -0.21 2.20
N ILE A 69 -9.21 0.25 1.49
CA ILE A 69 -9.04 1.67 1.19
C ILE A 69 -10.19 2.18 0.33
N ARG A 70 -10.60 1.39 -0.67
CA ARG A 70 -11.71 1.79 -1.52
C ARG A 70 -13.05 1.82 -0.77
N SER A 71 -13.15 1.10 0.34
CA SER A 71 -14.36 1.15 1.15
C SER A 71 -14.52 2.47 1.89
N LEU A 72 -13.46 3.28 1.96
CA LEU A 72 -13.48 4.54 2.69
C LEU A 72 -13.99 5.71 1.84
N GLY A 73 -14.16 5.51 0.54
CA GLY A 73 -14.60 6.56 -0.35
C GLY A 73 -15.53 6.03 -1.42
N VAL A 74 -15.64 6.76 -2.52
CA VAL A 74 -16.57 6.42 -3.59
C VAL A 74 -15.79 6.22 -4.89
N THR A 75 -16.05 5.11 -5.57
CA THR A 75 -15.47 4.85 -6.88
C THR A 75 -16.12 5.76 -7.91
N ARG A 76 -15.32 6.39 -8.73
CA ARG A 76 -15.79 7.31 -9.77
C ARG A 76 -16.12 6.56 -11.04
N ASN A 77 -16.70 7.28 -11.99
CA ASN A 77 -17.02 6.70 -13.29
C ASN A 77 -15.79 6.09 -13.94
N GLY A 78 -15.98 4.92 -14.54
CA GLY A 78 -14.87 4.21 -15.17
C GLY A 78 -14.03 3.39 -14.21
N GLY A 79 -14.41 3.32 -12.94
CA GLY A 79 -13.70 2.51 -11.96
C GLY A 79 -12.56 3.22 -11.26
N TYR A 80 -12.35 4.49 -11.54
CA TYR A 80 -11.26 5.25 -10.91
C TYR A 80 -11.58 5.55 -9.46
N PHE A 81 -10.55 5.53 -8.63
CA PHE A 81 -10.67 5.85 -7.21
C PHE A 81 -9.57 6.82 -6.84
N GLU A 82 -9.89 7.76 -5.97
CA GLU A 82 -8.92 8.74 -5.50
C GLU A 82 -8.29 8.21 -4.21
N TYR A 83 -7.03 7.79 -4.30
CA TYR A 83 -6.29 7.21 -3.17
C TYR A 83 -5.69 8.31 -2.32
N LYS A 84 -6.55 9.02 -1.61
CA LYS A 84 -6.11 10.13 -0.77
C LYS A 84 -5.24 9.64 0.38
N PRO A 85 -4.20 10.38 0.75
CA PRO A 85 -3.39 10.00 1.91
C PRO A 85 -4.22 9.77 3.16
N MET A 86 -5.28 10.54 3.38
CA MET A 86 -6.14 10.36 4.54
C MET A 86 -6.85 9.01 4.55
N PHE A 87 -7.08 8.42 3.38
CA PHE A 87 -7.66 7.08 3.30
C PHE A 87 -6.57 6.03 3.52
N VAL A 88 -5.46 6.20 2.83
CA VAL A 88 -4.37 5.21 2.88
C VAL A 88 -3.84 5.05 4.29
N GLU A 89 -3.70 6.14 5.03
CA GLU A 89 -3.17 6.07 6.38
C GLU A 89 -4.11 5.43 7.39
N LYS A 90 -5.36 5.19 7.02
CA LYS A 90 -6.29 4.50 7.90
C LYS A 90 -6.18 2.98 7.83
N LEU A 91 -5.42 2.48 6.89
CA LEU A 91 -5.23 1.03 6.78
C LEU A 91 -4.55 0.49 8.03
N PRO A 92 -5.17 -0.46 8.73
CA PRO A 92 -4.53 -1.06 9.90
C PRO A 92 -3.33 -1.90 9.47
N ILE A 93 -2.20 -1.70 10.12
CA ILE A 93 -0.99 -2.48 9.85
C ILE A 93 -0.75 -3.42 11.03
N PRO A 94 -0.70 -4.74 10.80
CA PRO A 94 -0.45 -5.69 11.88
C PRO A 94 0.93 -5.44 12.50
N LYS A 95 1.04 -5.66 13.80
CA LYS A 95 2.30 -5.49 14.50
C LYS A 95 3.22 -6.69 14.36
N CYS A 96 2.65 -7.86 14.12
CA CYS A 96 3.41 -9.11 14.05
C CYS A 96 3.34 -9.67 12.64
N GLY A 97 4.42 -10.34 12.24
CA GLY A 97 4.45 -11.05 10.96
C GLY A 97 4.98 -10.26 9.80
N LEU A 98 5.26 -8.98 9.99
CA LEU A 98 5.77 -8.14 8.89
C LEU A 98 7.10 -8.64 8.35
N GLU A 99 7.93 -9.23 9.20
CA GLU A 99 9.24 -9.74 8.80
C GLU A 99 9.13 -10.83 7.73
N ARG A 100 7.98 -11.48 7.65
CA ARG A 100 7.76 -12.52 6.63
C ARG A 100 7.68 -11.93 5.23
N LEU A 101 7.37 -10.65 5.13
CA LEU A 101 7.26 -9.96 3.84
C LEU A 101 8.55 -9.29 3.42
N CYS A 102 9.43 -9.00 4.37
CA CYS A 102 10.65 -8.25 4.07
C CYS A 102 11.64 -8.99 3.18
N LYS A 103 11.50 -10.31 3.07
CA LYS A 103 12.41 -11.11 2.26
C LYS A 103 12.09 -11.05 0.76
N TYR A 104 10.92 -10.52 0.40
CA TYR A 104 10.53 -10.46 -1.00
C TYR A 104 11.07 -9.22 -1.68
N PRO A 105 11.37 -9.31 -2.99
CA PRO A 105 11.90 -8.15 -3.70
C PRO A 105 10.84 -7.05 -3.85
N ILE A 106 11.29 -5.85 -4.13
CA ILE A 106 10.41 -4.71 -4.33
C ILE A 106 9.48 -4.95 -5.53
N GLN A 107 9.98 -5.64 -6.55
CA GLN A 107 9.18 -5.99 -7.72
C GLN A 107 9.11 -7.52 -7.82
N PRO A 108 8.15 -8.13 -7.12
CA PRO A 108 8.04 -9.59 -7.13
C PRO A 108 7.49 -10.10 -8.46
N ASN A 109 7.85 -11.34 -8.78
CA ASN A 109 7.25 -12.00 -9.93
C ASN A 109 5.87 -12.55 -9.54
N THR A 110 5.14 -13.12 -10.49
CA THR A 110 3.78 -13.59 -10.27
C THR A 110 3.69 -14.62 -9.15
N GLU A 111 4.62 -15.55 -9.11
CA GLU A 111 4.62 -16.57 -8.08
C GLU A 111 4.85 -15.95 -6.70
N GLN A 112 5.80 -15.03 -6.62
CA GLN A 112 6.06 -14.31 -5.36
C GLN A 112 4.86 -13.46 -4.95
N GLU A 113 4.17 -12.87 -5.90
CA GLU A 113 2.96 -12.10 -5.60
C GLU A 113 1.89 -12.96 -4.93
N HIS A 114 1.71 -14.20 -5.43
CA HIS A 114 0.76 -15.12 -4.81
C HIS A 114 1.18 -15.47 -3.39
N GLU A 115 2.46 -15.71 -3.18
CA GLU A 115 2.99 -16.00 -1.85
C GLU A 115 2.77 -14.83 -0.92
N ILE A 116 3.05 -13.63 -1.39
CA ILE A 116 2.87 -12.40 -0.60
C ILE A 116 1.40 -12.24 -0.20
N GLU A 117 0.47 -12.42 -1.14
CA GLU A 117 -0.95 -12.31 -0.83
C GLU A 117 -1.36 -13.32 0.24
N HIS A 118 -0.87 -14.55 0.12
CA HIS A 118 -1.18 -15.58 1.10
C HIS A 118 -0.67 -15.21 2.49
N ILE A 119 0.56 -14.72 2.56
CA ILE A 119 1.15 -14.28 3.84
C ILE A 119 0.34 -13.13 4.43
N ILE A 120 -0.05 -12.17 3.61
CA ILE A 120 -0.80 -11.02 4.08
C ILE A 120 -2.14 -11.44 4.65
N HIS A 121 -2.87 -12.34 3.99
CA HIS A 121 -4.12 -12.84 4.53
C HIS A 121 -3.89 -13.53 5.88
N SER A 122 -2.81 -14.27 6.00
CA SER A 122 -2.46 -14.93 7.26
C SER A 122 -2.16 -13.92 8.36
N ILE A 123 -1.38 -12.89 8.05
CA ILE A 123 -1.01 -11.86 9.02
C ILE A 123 -2.25 -11.13 9.54
N TYR A 124 -3.22 -10.87 8.65
CA TYR A 124 -4.45 -10.19 9.04
C TYR A 124 -5.44 -11.14 9.71
N GLY A 125 -5.15 -12.42 9.76
CA GLY A 125 -6.00 -13.40 10.44
C GLY A 125 -7.29 -13.68 9.69
N LEU A 126 -7.28 -13.61 8.39
CA LEU A 126 -8.48 -13.84 7.59
C LEU A 126 -8.76 -15.34 7.43
N SER A 127 -10.04 -15.71 7.49
CA SER A 127 -10.46 -17.06 7.19
C SER A 127 -10.42 -17.30 5.67
N MET A 128 -10.55 -18.56 5.25
CA MET A 128 -10.61 -18.88 3.84
C MET A 128 -11.80 -18.20 3.17
N GLN A 129 -12.93 -18.15 3.87
CA GLN A 129 -14.14 -17.53 3.34
C GLN A 129 -13.95 -16.02 3.18
N GLU A 130 -13.32 -15.39 4.15
CA GLU A 130 -13.05 -13.94 4.07
C GLU A 130 -12.08 -13.63 2.95
N THR A 131 -11.04 -14.44 2.81
CA THR A 131 -10.07 -14.28 1.74
C THR A 131 -10.74 -14.39 0.38
N GLU A 132 -11.58 -15.42 0.20
CA GLU A 132 -12.28 -15.62 -1.05
C GLU A 132 -13.22 -14.46 -1.35
N TYR A 133 -13.93 -13.97 -0.35
CA TYR A 133 -14.82 -12.83 -0.51
C TYR A 133 -14.07 -11.60 -1.01
N ILE A 134 -12.92 -11.31 -0.40
CA ILE A 134 -12.12 -10.15 -0.78
C ILE A 134 -11.59 -10.31 -2.21
N GLU A 135 -11.10 -11.48 -2.56
CA GLU A 135 -10.58 -11.72 -3.90
C GLU A 135 -11.66 -11.58 -4.97
N ASN A 136 -12.87 -12.03 -4.66
CA ASN A 136 -13.98 -11.92 -5.61
C ASN A 136 -14.51 -10.50 -5.74
N ASN A 137 -14.26 -9.65 -4.75
CA ASN A 137 -14.74 -8.28 -4.73
C ASN A 137 -13.63 -7.25 -4.89
N ALA A 138 -12.40 -7.71 -5.11
CA ALA A 138 -11.29 -6.80 -5.38
C ALA A 138 -11.48 -6.18 -6.75
N VAL A 139 -10.88 -5.01 -6.94
CA VAL A 139 -10.94 -4.33 -8.22
C VAL A 139 -10.16 -5.12 -9.25
N LEU A 140 -10.82 -5.42 -10.37
CA LEU A 140 -10.19 -6.07 -11.51
C LEU A 140 -10.06 -5.05 -12.62
N VAL A 141 -8.86 -4.87 -13.07
CA VAL A 141 -8.57 -3.85 -14.08
C VAL A 141 -8.06 -4.52 -15.34
#